data_a246d4bca0cf2d5f56c2dfc3b9817d39
#
_entry.id   a246d4bca0cf2d5f56c2dfc3b9817d39
#
_cell.length_a   1.000
_cell.length_b   1.000
_cell.length_c   1.000
_cell.angle_alpha   90.00
_cell.angle_beta   90.00
_cell.angle_gamma   90.00
#
_symmetry.space_group_name_H-M   'P 1'
#
loop_
_entity.id
_entity.type
_entity.pdbx_description
1 polymer ?
#
loop_
_entity_poly.entity_id
_entity_poly.type
_entity_poly.pdbx_seq_one_letter_code
_entity_poly.pdbx_strand_id
1 'polypeptide(L)'
;KYSKLIENFFSLSILNGLNVLLPFVTLPYILRIIGTENYGAYSYIYAIAQYVIMFSTYGFNFSATKQISQSRTDSKAVSNIFNSVIAGKSLIATVITVLLFLFNRWIFKDQIGTLMFVFSLGMVLGDIFTPVWLFQGLERMKYMTIVNASSKILFTILIFVFIHETNDYYLLILLNSCGYLLSGILSIMLVYKQFNIRLHRVKWVDVKQQLKEGKEVFGSTFGMNLYRNANVIILKQFVSDEVVGIYSAAEKVVKGFQSIISPAAQALFPHLSLRFKNKSLHENVALLKKIALPFSVVVTIITAFVYIFAPQITDILCGEGYTDSIPLVRIMTLVILFGEINYLVGIVGLINMNGQRYFFRSVMIVGVFSVL
;
A
#
# COMPACT_ATOMS: atom_id res chain seq x y z
N LYS A 1 30.17 -3.48 2.55
CA LYS A 1 29.13 -3.21 1.51
C LYS A 1 28.08 -4.34 1.48
N TYR A 2 28.51 -5.61 1.43
CA TYR A 2 27.60 -6.76 1.43
C TYR A 2 26.79 -6.92 2.71
N SER A 3 27.34 -6.60 3.90
CA SER A 3 26.64 -6.70 5.18
C SER A 3 25.39 -5.82 5.23
N LYS A 4 25.44 -4.57 4.72
CA LYS A 4 24.26 -3.69 4.65
C LYS A 4 23.19 -4.20 3.69
N LEU A 5 23.62 -4.80 2.57
CA LEU A 5 22.68 -5.39 1.60
C LEU A 5 21.90 -6.56 2.22
N ILE A 6 22.61 -7.43 2.96
CA ILE A 6 22.03 -8.56 3.67
C ILE A 6 21.08 -8.07 4.77
N GLU A 7 21.51 -7.09 5.59
CA GLU A 7 20.67 -6.47 6.63
C GLU A 7 19.38 -5.87 6.04
N ASN A 8 19.48 -5.14 4.93
CA ASN A 8 18.32 -4.57 4.27
C ASN A 8 17.38 -5.65 3.69
N PHE A 9 17.94 -6.73 3.12
CA PHE A 9 17.15 -7.84 2.60
C PHE A 9 16.37 -8.53 3.72
N PHE A 10 17.02 -8.91 4.82
CA PHE A 10 16.32 -9.53 5.95
C PHE A 10 15.28 -8.60 6.58
N SER A 11 15.59 -7.32 6.70
CA SER A 11 14.65 -6.32 7.23
C SER A 11 13.38 -6.24 6.37
N LEU A 12 13.52 -6.19 5.05
CA LEU A 12 12.38 -6.17 4.14
C LEU A 12 11.61 -7.50 4.15
N SER A 13 12.30 -8.63 4.29
CA SER A 13 11.65 -9.95 4.36
C SER A 13 10.81 -10.09 5.63
N ILE A 14 11.31 -9.64 6.78
CA ILE A 14 10.57 -9.61 8.04
C ILE A 14 9.33 -8.69 7.90
N LEU A 15 9.50 -7.50 7.34
CA LEU A 15 8.41 -6.57 7.13
C LEU A 15 7.33 -7.17 6.23
N ASN A 16 7.73 -7.81 5.13
CA ASN A 16 6.80 -8.48 4.22
C ASN A 16 6.08 -9.65 4.93
N GLY A 17 6.78 -10.44 5.72
CA GLY A 17 6.18 -11.50 6.52
C GLY A 17 5.11 -10.97 7.49
N LEU A 18 5.41 -9.91 8.24
CA LEU A 18 4.44 -9.26 9.13
C LEU A 18 3.26 -8.66 8.37
N ASN A 19 3.50 -8.09 7.18
CA ASN A 19 2.44 -7.53 6.35
C ASN A 19 1.43 -8.59 5.88
N VAL A 20 1.86 -9.83 5.75
CA VAL A 20 1.03 -10.97 5.37
C VAL A 20 0.36 -11.59 6.60
N LEU A 21 1.15 -11.95 7.60
CA LEU A 21 0.68 -12.76 8.75
C LEU A 21 -0.29 -12.00 9.65
N LEU A 22 0.00 -10.73 9.99
CA LEU A 22 -0.84 -9.98 10.93
C LEU A 22 -2.28 -9.79 10.43
N PRO A 23 -2.55 -9.42 9.14
CA PRO A 23 -3.91 -9.38 8.63
C PRO A 23 -4.63 -10.72 8.68
N PHE A 24 -3.95 -11.85 8.42
CA PHE A 24 -4.57 -13.18 8.53
C PHE A 24 -4.99 -13.55 9.95
N VAL A 25 -4.35 -12.98 10.96
CA VAL A 25 -4.73 -13.16 12.36
C VAL A 25 -5.84 -12.21 12.79
N THR A 26 -5.78 -10.94 12.36
CA THR A 26 -6.74 -9.91 12.80
C THR A 26 -8.03 -9.93 12.01
N LEU A 27 -7.98 -10.25 10.71
CA LEU A 27 -9.15 -10.20 9.84
C LEU A 27 -10.29 -11.12 10.30
N PRO A 28 -10.05 -12.42 10.60
CA PRO A 28 -11.10 -13.31 11.07
C PRO A 28 -11.77 -12.82 12.36
N TYR A 29 -10.98 -12.24 13.26
CA TYR A 29 -11.49 -11.69 14.51
C TYR A 29 -12.39 -10.49 14.26
N ILE A 30 -11.92 -9.52 13.48
CA ILE A 30 -12.65 -8.28 13.17
C ILE A 30 -13.98 -8.64 12.48
N LEU A 31 -13.94 -9.43 11.41
CA LEU A 31 -15.11 -9.71 10.59
C LEU A 31 -16.23 -10.41 11.36
N ARG A 32 -15.88 -11.34 12.27
CA ARG A 32 -16.85 -12.05 13.09
C ARG A 32 -17.52 -11.19 14.15
N ILE A 33 -16.80 -10.19 14.69
CA ILE A 33 -17.34 -9.33 15.74
C ILE A 33 -18.19 -8.21 15.17
N ILE A 34 -17.67 -7.47 14.20
CA ILE A 34 -18.34 -6.25 13.74
C ILE A 34 -19.40 -6.48 12.65
N GLY A 35 -19.34 -7.62 11.95
CA GLY A 35 -20.28 -7.97 10.89
C GLY A 35 -20.04 -7.22 9.57
N THR A 36 -20.85 -7.55 8.56
CA THR A 36 -20.68 -7.09 7.18
C THR A 36 -20.90 -5.58 7.02
N GLU A 37 -22.00 -5.06 7.57
CA GLU A 37 -22.38 -3.65 7.42
C GLU A 37 -21.32 -2.71 8.03
N ASN A 38 -20.93 -2.96 9.28
CA ASN A 38 -19.96 -2.13 9.98
C ASN A 38 -18.55 -2.25 9.38
N TYR A 39 -18.20 -3.43 8.87
CA TYR A 39 -16.95 -3.60 8.13
C TYR A 39 -16.95 -2.84 6.82
N GLY A 40 -18.11 -2.72 6.16
CA GLY A 40 -18.28 -1.90 4.97
C GLY A 40 -18.07 -0.41 5.27
N ALA A 41 -18.71 0.11 6.32
CA ALA A 41 -18.53 1.49 6.77
C ALA A 41 -17.04 1.79 7.10
N TYR A 42 -16.39 0.91 7.87
CA TYR A 42 -14.96 0.99 8.15
C TYR A 42 -14.12 0.99 6.87
N SER A 43 -14.36 0.06 5.95
CA SER A 43 -13.59 -0.11 4.72
C SER A 43 -13.69 1.12 3.81
N TYR A 44 -14.86 1.76 3.76
CA TYR A 44 -15.06 3.00 3.00
C TYR A 44 -14.23 4.16 3.56
N ILE A 45 -14.31 4.43 4.86
CA ILE A 45 -13.53 5.50 5.50
C ILE A 45 -12.03 5.22 5.41
N TYR A 46 -11.62 3.97 5.61
CA TYR A 46 -10.24 3.54 5.44
C TYR A 46 -9.74 3.80 4.01
N ALA A 47 -10.56 3.48 3.00
CA ALA A 47 -10.21 3.75 1.59
C ALA A 47 -10.02 5.25 1.33
N ILE A 48 -10.89 6.12 1.86
CA ILE A 48 -10.74 7.58 1.75
C ILE A 48 -9.43 8.03 2.38
N ALA A 49 -9.12 7.59 3.60
CA ALA A 49 -7.87 7.93 4.28
C ALA A 49 -6.63 7.48 3.47
N GLN A 50 -6.67 6.28 2.88
CA GLN A 50 -5.60 5.78 2.02
C GLN A 50 -5.42 6.64 0.76
N TYR A 51 -6.51 7.20 0.19
CA TYR A 51 -6.41 8.14 -0.91
C TYR A 51 -5.77 9.47 -0.49
N VAL A 52 -6.12 10.00 0.69
CA VAL A 52 -5.45 11.21 1.23
C VAL A 52 -3.96 10.97 1.39
N ILE A 53 -3.57 9.81 1.94
CA ILE A 53 -2.17 9.38 2.08
C ILE A 53 -1.49 9.26 0.71
N MET A 54 -2.14 8.62 -0.25
CA MET A 54 -1.62 8.45 -1.62
C MET A 54 -1.35 9.81 -2.30
N PHE A 55 -2.32 10.71 -2.25
CA PHE A 55 -2.16 12.05 -2.80
C PHE A 55 -1.06 12.84 -2.10
N SER A 56 -1.00 12.78 -0.75
CA SER A 56 0.04 13.48 0.02
C SER A 56 1.43 12.94 -0.27
N THR A 57 1.56 11.66 -0.54
CA THR A 57 2.83 11.00 -0.91
C THR A 57 3.37 11.49 -2.26
N TYR A 58 2.51 11.89 -3.19
CA TYR A 58 2.79 12.66 -4.43
C TYR A 58 3.97 12.18 -5.29
N GLY A 59 4.48 11.01 -5.12
CA GLY A 59 5.69 10.54 -5.83
C GLY A 59 7.01 10.83 -5.09
N PHE A 60 6.97 11.44 -3.91
CA PHE A 60 8.13 11.72 -3.08
C PHE A 60 8.92 10.45 -2.71
N ASN A 61 8.25 9.30 -2.59
CA ASN A 61 8.93 8.04 -2.33
C ASN A 61 10.01 7.69 -3.37
N PHE A 62 9.88 8.17 -4.61
CA PHE A 62 10.89 7.96 -5.65
C PHE A 62 11.79 9.19 -5.83
N SER A 63 11.20 10.38 -5.98
CA SER A 63 11.97 11.60 -6.26
C SER A 63 12.90 11.98 -5.10
N ALA A 64 12.39 12.00 -3.86
CA ALA A 64 13.19 12.31 -2.68
C ALA A 64 14.20 11.20 -2.34
N THR A 65 13.85 9.91 -2.52
CA THR A 65 14.80 8.81 -2.38
C THR A 65 16.01 8.99 -3.28
N LYS A 66 15.78 9.35 -4.57
CA LYS A 66 16.84 9.61 -5.54
C LYS A 66 17.73 10.78 -5.08
N GLN A 67 17.13 11.92 -4.73
CA GLN A 67 17.88 13.11 -4.27
C GLN A 67 18.73 12.81 -3.04
N ILE A 68 18.17 12.15 -2.02
CA ILE A 68 18.89 11.77 -0.81
C ILE A 68 20.02 10.80 -1.12
N SER A 69 19.79 9.82 -2.00
CA SER A 69 20.83 8.87 -2.39
C SER A 69 22.04 9.56 -3.05
N GLN A 70 21.79 10.65 -3.77
CA GLN A 70 22.83 11.47 -4.43
C GLN A 70 23.53 12.43 -3.46
N SER A 71 22.85 12.83 -2.37
CA SER A 71 23.35 13.84 -1.42
C SER A 71 23.71 13.25 -0.04
N ARG A 72 23.96 11.95 0.06
CA ARG A 72 24.14 11.23 1.35
C ARG A 72 25.21 11.80 2.27
N THR A 73 26.25 12.39 1.70
CA THR A 73 27.37 12.98 2.45
C THR A 73 27.11 14.42 2.89
N ASP A 74 26.10 15.07 2.30
CA ASP A 74 25.73 16.45 2.64
C ASP A 74 24.51 16.44 3.59
N SER A 75 24.78 16.50 4.89
CA SER A 75 23.75 16.53 5.93
C SER A 75 22.80 17.73 5.81
N LYS A 76 23.28 18.88 5.30
CA LYS A 76 22.44 20.08 5.12
C LYS A 76 21.45 19.86 3.97
N ALA A 77 21.92 19.34 2.83
CA ALA A 77 21.07 19.02 1.70
C ALA A 77 20.01 17.97 2.09
N VAL A 78 20.41 16.88 2.76
CA VAL A 78 19.49 15.85 3.26
C VAL A 78 18.46 16.44 4.21
N SER A 79 18.86 17.31 5.15
CA SER A 79 17.94 17.97 6.07
C SER A 79 16.95 18.90 5.36
N ASN A 80 17.40 19.66 4.35
CA ASN A 80 16.51 20.53 3.58
C ASN A 80 15.51 19.72 2.74
N ILE A 81 15.94 18.66 2.06
CA ILE A 81 15.06 17.75 1.33
C ILE A 81 14.02 17.16 2.28
N PHE A 82 14.44 16.66 3.46
CA PHE A 82 13.55 16.07 4.45
C PHE A 82 12.44 17.05 4.85
N ASN A 83 12.80 18.26 5.27
CA ASN A 83 11.82 19.24 5.73
C ASN A 83 10.92 19.76 4.60
N SER A 84 11.45 19.91 3.39
CA SER A 84 10.68 20.34 2.21
C SER A 84 9.65 19.31 1.79
N VAL A 85 9.98 18.02 1.86
CA VAL A 85 9.04 16.94 1.56
C VAL A 85 7.96 16.83 2.65
N ILE A 86 8.32 16.89 3.94
CA ILE A 86 7.33 16.91 5.04
C ILE A 86 6.36 18.09 4.85
N ALA A 87 6.86 19.29 4.54
CA ALA A 87 6.03 20.46 4.29
C ALA A 87 5.12 20.26 3.05
N GLY A 88 5.63 19.67 1.97
CA GLY A 88 4.87 19.35 0.76
C GLY A 88 3.76 18.34 1.04
N LYS A 89 4.07 17.24 1.76
CA LYS A 89 3.07 16.24 2.19
C LYS A 89 1.98 16.89 3.06
N SER A 90 2.37 17.68 4.04
CA SER A 90 1.45 18.38 4.94
C SER A 90 0.52 19.33 4.18
N LEU A 91 1.06 20.10 3.23
CA LEU A 91 0.27 21.02 2.40
C LEU A 91 -0.79 20.27 1.60
N ILE A 92 -0.39 19.22 0.87
CA ILE A 92 -1.32 18.45 0.03
C ILE A 92 -2.39 17.78 0.89
N ALA A 93 -1.99 17.14 2.00
CA ALA A 93 -2.91 16.50 2.92
C ALA A 93 -3.92 17.49 3.51
N THR A 94 -3.46 18.68 3.91
CA THR A 94 -4.34 19.73 4.45
C THR A 94 -5.35 20.20 3.39
N VAL A 95 -4.91 20.47 2.16
CA VAL A 95 -5.82 20.91 1.08
C VAL A 95 -6.88 19.85 0.82
N ILE A 96 -6.50 18.57 0.70
CA ILE A 96 -7.46 17.50 0.42
C ILE A 96 -8.41 17.31 1.62
N THR A 97 -7.90 17.31 2.84
CA THR A 97 -8.72 17.17 4.05
C THR A 97 -9.75 18.32 4.15
N VAL A 98 -9.34 19.56 3.87
CA VAL A 98 -10.26 20.71 3.87
C VAL A 98 -11.33 20.53 2.78
N LEU A 99 -10.97 20.10 1.59
CA LEU A 99 -11.94 19.81 0.52
C LEU A 99 -12.92 18.72 0.95
N LEU A 100 -12.45 17.61 1.54
CA LEU A 100 -13.32 16.55 2.04
C LEU A 100 -14.28 17.04 3.15
N PHE A 101 -13.83 17.95 4.02
CA PHE A 101 -14.71 18.56 5.02
C PHE A 101 -15.75 19.52 4.43
N LEU A 102 -15.39 20.28 3.39
CA LEU A 102 -16.35 21.13 2.67
C LEU A 102 -17.47 20.32 2.00
N PHE A 103 -17.14 19.13 1.53
CA PHE A 103 -18.08 18.21 0.88
C PHE A 103 -18.59 17.10 1.84
N ASN A 104 -18.39 17.24 3.14
CA ASN A 104 -18.64 16.19 4.13
C ASN A 104 -20.07 15.62 4.03
N ARG A 105 -21.12 16.46 3.90
CA ARG A 105 -22.52 16.02 3.81
C ARG A 105 -22.81 15.13 2.60
N TRP A 106 -22.03 15.26 1.53
CA TRP A 106 -22.15 14.45 0.32
C TRP A 106 -21.39 13.15 0.43
N ILE A 107 -20.27 13.14 1.19
CA ILE A 107 -19.35 12.03 1.30
C ILE A 107 -19.70 11.10 2.46
N PHE A 108 -19.97 11.65 3.64
CA PHE A 108 -20.09 10.86 4.87
C PHE A 108 -21.55 10.66 5.35
N LYS A 109 -22.52 11.20 4.71
CA LYS A 109 -23.98 11.06 4.92
C LYS A 109 -24.49 11.18 6.38
N ASP A 110 -23.71 10.73 7.38
CA ASP A 110 -24.06 10.68 8.81
C ASP A 110 -22.95 11.23 9.73
N GLN A 111 -23.28 11.37 11.02
CA GLN A 111 -22.34 11.88 12.02
C GLN A 111 -21.25 10.88 12.36
N ILE A 112 -21.54 9.57 12.34
CA ILE A 112 -20.58 8.51 12.67
C ILE A 112 -19.52 8.43 11.58
N GLY A 113 -19.89 8.47 10.31
CA GLY A 113 -18.94 8.52 9.20
C GLY A 113 -18.00 9.73 9.25
N THR A 114 -18.55 10.90 9.63
CA THR A 114 -17.74 12.11 9.86
C THR A 114 -16.76 11.92 11.02
N LEU A 115 -17.20 11.34 12.14
CA LEU A 115 -16.35 11.04 13.30
C LEU A 115 -15.22 10.06 12.93
N MET A 116 -15.54 8.99 12.22
CA MET A 116 -14.57 8.01 11.75
C MET A 116 -13.56 8.67 10.80
N PHE A 117 -13.99 9.59 9.94
CA PHE A 117 -13.06 10.33 9.09
C PHE A 117 -12.12 11.21 9.93
N VAL A 118 -12.62 11.92 10.95
CA VAL A 118 -11.76 12.67 11.88
C VAL A 118 -10.72 11.76 12.53
N PHE A 119 -11.13 10.59 13.02
CA PHE A 119 -10.19 9.61 13.57
C PHE A 119 -9.15 9.16 12.55
N SER A 120 -9.53 9.00 11.28
CA SER A 120 -8.61 8.58 10.21
C SER A 120 -7.52 9.60 9.89
N LEU A 121 -7.68 10.87 10.28
CA LEU A 121 -6.64 11.89 10.10
C LEU A 121 -5.35 11.57 10.88
N GLY A 122 -5.44 10.79 11.95
CA GLY A 122 -4.27 10.25 12.63
C GLY A 122 -3.42 9.36 11.73
N MET A 123 -4.05 8.60 10.81
CA MET A 123 -3.31 7.82 9.81
C MET A 123 -2.56 8.74 8.85
N VAL A 124 -3.21 9.80 8.38
CA VAL A 124 -2.61 10.79 7.47
C VAL A 124 -1.43 11.49 8.13
N LEU A 125 -1.61 11.95 9.37
CA LEU A 125 -0.54 12.59 10.14
C LEU A 125 0.63 11.64 10.39
N GLY A 126 0.36 10.40 10.79
CA GLY A 126 1.38 9.38 10.99
C GLY A 126 2.19 9.09 9.73
N ASP A 127 1.52 8.99 8.57
CA ASP A 127 2.19 8.77 7.28
C ASP A 127 3.05 9.98 6.84
N ILE A 128 2.60 11.21 7.09
CA ILE A 128 3.40 12.42 6.80
C ILE A 128 4.75 12.35 7.51
N PHE A 129 4.75 11.95 8.78
CA PHE A 129 5.94 11.87 9.61
C PHE A 129 6.69 10.54 9.54
N THR A 130 6.28 9.62 8.68
CA THR A 130 6.98 8.37 8.40
C THR A 130 7.77 8.47 7.08
N PRO A 131 9.05 8.90 7.09
CA PRO A 131 9.81 9.21 5.89
C PRO A 131 10.46 7.96 5.30
N VAL A 132 9.66 7.08 4.70
CA VAL A 132 10.11 5.84 4.02
C VAL A 132 11.23 6.16 3.02
N TRP A 133 11.07 7.20 2.22
CA TRP A 133 12.02 7.69 1.23
C TRP A 133 13.37 8.11 1.82
N LEU A 134 13.41 8.62 3.05
CA LEU A 134 14.67 8.97 3.74
C LEU A 134 15.45 7.70 4.09
N PHE A 135 14.78 6.72 4.72
CA PHE A 135 15.43 5.47 5.11
C PHE A 135 15.91 4.68 3.89
N GLN A 136 15.13 4.70 2.79
CA GLN A 136 15.53 4.11 1.51
C GLN A 136 16.74 4.83 0.92
N GLY A 137 16.67 6.16 0.81
CA GLY A 137 17.75 6.99 0.26
C GLY A 137 19.07 6.86 1.01
N LEU A 138 19.02 6.71 2.34
CA LEU A 138 20.19 6.49 3.19
C LEU A 138 20.64 5.02 3.29
N GLU A 139 19.93 4.06 2.64
CA GLU A 139 20.18 2.61 2.75
C GLU A 139 20.13 2.10 4.20
N ARG A 140 19.13 2.57 4.95
CA ARG A 140 18.91 2.22 6.35
C ARG A 140 17.52 1.60 6.57
N MET A 141 17.21 0.55 5.80
CA MET A 141 15.88 -0.07 5.75
C MET A 141 15.45 -0.72 7.07
N LYS A 142 16.38 -1.07 7.95
CA LYS A 142 16.07 -1.61 9.28
C LYS A 142 15.20 -0.68 10.12
N TYR A 143 15.41 0.63 10.03
CA TYR A 143 14.61 1.59 10.78
C TYR A 143 13.16 1.61 10.28
N MET A 144 12.97 1.55 8.98
CA MET A 144 11.65 1.40 8.38
C MET A 144 10.95 0.12 8.88
N THR A 145 11.68 -1.01 8.93
CA THR A 145 11.13 -2.28 9.43
C THR A 145 10.71 -2.19 10.89
N ILE A 146 11.56 -1.64 11.76
CA ILE A 146 11.26 -1.48 13.18
C ILE A 146 10.00 -0.62 13.36
N VAL A 147 9.95 0.54 12.71
CA VAL A 147 8.83 1.48 12.81
C VAL A 147 7.52 0.83 12.35
N ASN A 148 7.51 0.22 11.16
CA ASN A 148 6.31 -0.41 10.62
C ASN A 148 5.88 -1.66 11.41
N ALA A 149 6.84 -2.48 11.86
CA ALA A 149 6.54 -3.64 12.70
C ALA A 149 5.92 -3.23 14.03
N SER A 150 6.51 -2.24 14.72
CA SER A 150 5.98 -1.72 15.99
C SER A 150 4.55 -1.19 15.85
N SER A 151 4.30 -0.42 14.79
CA SER A 151 2.98 0.12 14.48
C SER A 151 1.93 -0.99 14.28
N LYS A 152 2.27 -2.00 13.49
CA LYS A 152 1.35 -3.11 13.19
C LYS A 152 1.10 -4.03 14.38
N ILE A 153 2.13 -4.32 15.16
CA ILE A 153 2.01 -5.11 16.39
C ILE A 153 1.11 -4.35 17.38
N LEU A 154 1.35 -3.05 17.57
CA LEU A 154 0.49 -2.23 18.42
C LEU A 154 -0.97 -2.28 17.95
N PHE A 155 -1.23 -2.02 16.68
CA PHE A 155 -2.58 -2.08 16.11
C PHE A 155 -3.23 -3.45 16.35
N THR A 156 -2.48 -4.54 16.10
CA THR A 156 -2.97 -5.90 16.36
C THR A 156 -3.36 -6.11 17.83
N ILE A 157 -2.50 -5.69 18.76
CA ILE A 157 -2.78 -5.81 20.20
C ILE A 157 -4.02 -5.00 20.58
N LEU A 158 -4.09 -3.75 20.11
CA LEU A 158 -5.20 -2.86 20.42
C LEU A 158 -6.56 -3.39 19.90
N ILE A 159 -6.57 -4.07 18.75
CA ILE A 159 -7.79 -4.73 18.24
C ILE A 159 -8.30 -5.74 19.25
N PHE A 160 -7.45 -6.66 19.72
CA PHE A 160 -7.86 -7.71 20.66
C PHE A 160 -8.23 -7.17 22.05
N VAL A 161 -7.73 -5.97 22.42
CA VAL A 161 -8.02 -5.33 23.71
C VAL A 161 -9.29 -4.50 23.70
N PHE A 162 -9.65 -3.90 22.56
CA PHE A 162 -10.72 -2.90 22.51
C PHE A 162 -11.91 -3.25 21.64
N ILE A 163 -11.80 -4.25 20.75
CA ILE A 163 -12.89 -4.62 19.86
C ILE A 163 -13.52 -5.92 20.37
N HIS A 164 -14.69 -5.81 21.00
CA HIS A 164 -15.42 -6.96 21.56
C HIS A 164 -16.88 -7.01 21.10
N GLU A 165 -17.45 -5.87 20.68
CA GLU A 165 -18.83 -5.75 20.32
C GLU A 165 -18.99 -5.18 18.91
N THR A 166 -20.16 -5.42 18.32
CA THR A 166 -20.49 -4.95 16.97
C THR A 166 -20.38 -3.42 16.87
N ASN A 167 -20.72 -2.71 17.93
CA ASN A 167 -20.69 -1.24 17.98
C ASN A 167 -19.26 -0.67 18.06
N ASP A 168 -18.25 -1.48 18.32
CA ASP A 168 -16.85 -1.02 18.42
C ASP A 168 -16.21 -0.72 17.05
N TYR A 169 -16.93 -0.91 15.95
CA TYR A 169 -16.38 -0.77 14.59
C TYR A 169 -15.77 0.60 14.30
N TYR A 170 -16.29 1.68 14.87
CA TYR A 170 -15.73 3.02 14.71
C TYR A 170 -14.35 3.15 15.39
N LEU A 171 -14.08 2.35 16.43
CA LEU A 171 -12.78 2.32 17.08
C LEU A 171 -11.69 1.71 16.17
N LEU A 172 -12.03 0.85 15.23
CA LEU A 172 -11.05 0.24 14.32
C LEU A 172 -10.22 1.29 13.58
N ILE A 173 -10.87 2.36 13.12
CA ILE A 173 -10.16 3.45 12.43
C ILE A 173 -9.29 4.25 13.39
N LEU A 174 -9.75 4.47 14.63
CA LEU A 174 -8.98 5.13 15.68
C LEU A 174 -7.74 4.31 16.07
N LEU A 175 -7.91 3.01 16.30
CA LEU A 175 -6.81 2.11 16.64
C LEU A 175 -5.77 2.01 15.51
N ASN A 176 -6.24 1.99 14.26
CA ASN A 176 -5.37 2.05 13.09
C ASN A 176 -4.56 3.36 13.07
N SER A 177 -5.23 4.48 13.37
CA SER A 177 -4.59 5.79 13.48
C SER A 177 -3.54 5.83 14.58
N CYS A 178 -3.79 5.21 15.74
CA CYS A 178 -2.79 5.07 16.79
C CYS A 178 -1.53 4.34 16.30
N GLY A 179 -1.70 3.28 15.49
CA GLY A 179 -0.58 2.60 14.87
C GLY A 179 0.23 3.50 13.93
N TYR A 180 -0.45 4.24 13.05
CA TYR A 180 0.22 5.19 12.15
C TYR A 180 0.92 6.33 12.92
N LEU A 181 0.27 6.90 13.95
CA LEU A 181 0.86 7.95 14.79
C LEU A 181 2.11 7.43 15.51
N LEU A 182 2.08 6.21 16.06
CA LEU A 182 3.26 5.59 16.63
C LEU A 182 4.39 5.47 15.59
N SER A 183 4.08 5.05 14.37
CA SER A 183 5.03 5.00 13.26
C SER A 183 5.67 6.37 13.00
N GLY A 184 4.86 7.42 12.91
CA GLY A 184 5.34 8.79 12.73
C GLY A 184 6.25 9.27 13.86
N ILE A 185 5.81 9.09 15.11
CA ILE A 185 6.59 9.49 16.31
C ILE A 185 7.92 8.75 16.35
N LEU A 186 7.92 7.42 16.21
CA LEU A 186 9.15 6.62 16.22
C LEU A 186 10.08 7.02 15.06
N SER A 187 9.53 7.30 13.88
CA SER A 187 10.31 7.75 12.73
C SER A 187 11.03 9.07 13.02
N ILE A 188 10.33 10.08 13.53
CA ILE A 188 10.92 11.38 13.86
C ILE A 188 11.97 11.25 14.95
N MET A 189 11.71 10.43 15.98
CA MET A 189 12.70 10.16 17.03
C MET A 189 13.97 9.51 16.46
N LEU A 190 13.83 8.56 15.55
CA LEU A 190 14.96 7.90 14.87
C LEU A 190 15.70 8.87 13.95
N VAL A 191 14.98 9.69 13.19
CA VAL A 191 15.56 10.72 12.31
C VAL A 191 16.40 11.72 13.12
N TYR A 192 15.88 12.16 14.26
CA TYR A 192 16.60 13.06 15.15
C TYR A 192 17.84 12.37 15.78
N LYS A 193 17.67 11.20 16.38
CA LYS A 193 18.74 10.52 17.14
C LYS A 193 19.84 9.94 16.25
N GLN A 194 19.49 9.37 15.08
CA GLN A 194 20.45 8.62 14.25
C GLN A 194 21.06 9.47 13.13
N PHE A 195 20.34 10.49 12.65
CA PHE A 195 20.77 11.30 11.51
C PHE A 195 20.97 12.78 11.87
N ASN A 196 20.67 13.17 13.11
CA ASN A 196 20.76 14.55 13.61
C ASN A 196 20.00 15.57 12.75
N ILE A 197 18.90 15.13 12.12
CA ILE A 197 18.03 15.98 11.32
C ILE A 197 16.91 16.49 12.23
N ARG A 198 16.74 17.82 12.29
CA ARG A 198 15.69 18.47 13.05
C ARG A 198 14.63 19.06 12.13
N LEU A 199 13.40 19.11 12.60
CA LEU A 199 12.34 19.84 11.92
C LEU A 199 12.65 21.34 11.97
N HIS A 200 12.64 21.99 10.80
CA HIS A 200 12.83 23.42 10.66
C HIS A 200 11.96 23.98 9.53
N ARG A 201 11.73 25.27 9.58
CA ARG A 201 10.98 25.95 8.51
C ARG A 201 11.80 25.98 7.23
N VAL A 202 11.16 25.65 6.11
CA VAL A 202 11.76 25.66 4.78
C VAL A 202 11.20 26.81 3.94
N LYS A 203 11.95 27.24 2.96
CA LYS A 203 11.49 28.26 2.00
C LYS A 203 10.45 27.64 1.04
N TRP A 204 9.46 28.41 0.66
CA TRP A 204 8.46 27.97 -0.31
C TRP A 204 9.04 27.48 -1.64
N VAL A 205 10.15 28.08 -2.05
CA VAL A 205 10.89 27.71 -3.27
C VAL A 205 11.34 26.24 -3.20
N ASP A 206 11.84 25.78 -2.05
CA ASP A 206 12.31 24.40 -1.87
C ASP A 206 11.13 23.41 -1.92
N VAL A 207 10.00 23.76 -1.30
CA VAL A 207 8.77 22.97 -1.37
C VAL A 207 8.27 22.87 -2.82
N LYS A 208 8.22 23.99 -3.54
CA LYS A 208 7.80 24.04 -4.96
C LYS A 208 8.72 23.19 -5.85
N GLN A 209 10.03 23.18 -5.56
CA GLN A 209 10.96 22.33 -6.28
C GLN A 209 10.65 20.84 -6.05
N GLN A 210 10.40 20.41 -4.81
CA GLN A 210 10.02 19.03 -4.51
C GLN A 210 8.74 18.62 -5.24
N LEU A 211 7.72 19.48 -5.25
CA LEU A 211 6.48 19.24 -5.99
C LEU A 211 6.73 19.12 -7.51
N LYS A 212 7.60 19.95 -8.08
CA LYS A 212 7.97 19.88 -9.50
C LYS A 212 8.64 18.55 -9.85
N GLU A 213 9.58 18.10 -9.02
CA GLU A 213 10.31 16.83 -9.23
C GLU A 213 9.43 15.59 -8.99
N GLY A 214 8.44 15.66 -8.09
CA GLY A 214 7.49 14.58 -7.84
C GLY A 214 6.41 14.43 -8.91
N LYS A 215 6.14 15.46 -9.72
CA LYS A 215 4.99 15.53 -10.62
C LYS A 215 4.91 14.37 -11.63
N GLU A 216 6.01 14.05 -12.29
CA GLU A 216 6.04 12.99 -13.32
C GLU A 216 5.79 11.60 -12.71
N VAL A 217 6.38 11.37 -11.54
CA VAL A 217 6.20 10.13 -10.78
C VAL A 217 4.77 10.04 -10.27
N PHE A 218 4.21 11.15 -9.78
CA PHE A 218 2.82 11.20 -9.32
C PHE A 218 1.84 10.80 -10.42
N GLY A 219 1.98 11.35 -11.63
CA GLY A 219 1.09 11.04 -12.74
C GLY A 219 1.03 9.54 -13.06
N SER A 220 2.18 8.85 -13.05
CA SER A 220 2.24 7.42 -13.32
C SER A 220 1.70 6.58 -12.15
N THR A 221 2.03 6.93 -10.92
CA THR A 221 1.53 6.22 -9.72
C THR A 221 0.06 6.47 -9.47
N PHE A 222 -0.43 7.67 -9.74
CA PHE A 222 -1.86 8.00 -9.63
C PHE A 222 -2.72 7.13 -10.55
N GLY A 223 -2.37 7.04 -11.84
CA GLY A 223 -3.09 6.19 -12.79
C GLY A 223 -3.17 4.73 -12.35
N MET A 224 -2.05 4.15 -11.85
CA MET A 224 -2.05 2.79 -11.33
C MET A 224 -2.91 2.60 -10.07
N ASN A 225 -2.88 3.54 -9.14
CA ASN A 225 -3.63 3.43 -7.91
C ASN A 225 -5.14 3.67 -8.11
N LEU A 226 -5.50 4.49 -9.10
CA LEU A 226 -6.88 4.82 -9.39
C LEU A 226 -7.68 3.55 -9.71
N TYR A 227 -7.21 2.72 -10.63
CA TYR A 227 -7.92 1.48 -10.98
C TYR A 227 -7.78 0.37 -9.93
N ARG A 228 -6.73 0.39 -9.09
CA ARG A 228 -6.48 -0.68 -8.11
C ARG A 228 -7.26 -0.52 -6.80
N ASN A 229 -7.54 0.71 -6.40
CA ASN A 229 -8.03 1.00 -5.05
C ASN A 229 -9.33 1.83 -5.03
N ALA A 230 -9.82 2.32 -6.18
CA ALA A 230 -11.05 3.13 -6.23
C ALA A 230 -12.33 2.31 -6.00
N ASN A 231 -12.26 0.99 -6.16
CA ASN A 231 -13.44 0.11 -6.19
C ASN A 231 -14.37 0.31 -4.98
N VAL A 232 -13.83 0.34 -3.77
CA VAL A 232 -14.62 0.52 -2.54
C VAL A 232 -15.32 1.88 -2.51
N ILE A 233 -14.63 2.94 -2.94
CA ILE A 233 -15.19 4.31 -2.94
C ILE A 233 -16.29 4.43 -4.00
N ILE A 234 -16.05 3.88 -5.19
CA ILE A 234 -17.04 3.88 -6.28
C ILE A 234 -18.25 3.03 -5.88
N LEU A 235 -18.01 1.80 -5.43
CA LEU A 235 -19.05 0.86 -5.06
C LEU A 235 -20.00 1.44 -4.01
N LYS A 236 -19.48 2.14 -2.99
CA LYS A 236 -20.27 2.77 -1.93
C LYS A 236 -21.28 3.80 -2.44
N GLN A 237 -21.10 4.37 -3.64
CA GLN A 237 -22.05 5.33 -4.20
C GLN A 237 -23.34 4.64 -4.70
N PHE A 238 -23.28 3.34 -4.96
CA PHE A 238 -24.35 2.59 -5.62
C PHE A 238 -24.98 1.52 -4.74
N VAL A 239 -24.31 1.09 -3.66
CA VAL A 239 -24.76 -0.01 -2.82
C VAL A 239 -24.68 0.31 -1.32
N SER A 240 -25.29 -0.56 -0.49
CA SER A 240 -25.28 -0.47 0.97
C SER A 240 -23.89 -0.76 1.57
N ASP A 241 -23.70 -0.40 2.84
CA ASP A 241 -22.49 -0.73 3.59
C ASP A 241 -22.28 -2.24 3.70
N GLU A 242 -23.33 -3.01 3.83
CA GLU A 242 -23.27 -4.45 3.87
C GLU A 242 -22.60 -5.04 2.61
N VAL A 243 -23.04 -4.62 1.42
CA VAL A 243 -22.44 -5.06 0.15
C VAL A 243 -20.99 -4.61 0.01
N VAL A 244 -20.69 -3.40 0.47
CA VAL A 244 -19.29 -2.92 0.53
C VAL A 244 -18.44 -3.77 1.46
N GLY A 245 -19.01 -4.21 2.60
CA GLY A 245 -18.34 -5.09 3.55
C GLY A 245 -18.03 -6.46 2.98
N ILE A 246 -19.02 -7.08 2.32
CA ILE A 246 -18.89 -8.35 1.62
C ILE A 246 -17.80 -8.28 0.55
N TYR A 247 -17.83 -7.22 -0.29
CA TYR A 247 -16.79 -6.95 -1.30
C TYR A 247 -15.40 -6.78 -0.68
N SER A 248 -15.29 -5.94 0.36
CA SER A 248 -14.02 -5.63 1.01
C SER A 248 -13.40 -6.84 1.70
N ALA A 249 -14.22 -7.73 2.28
CA ALA A 249 -13.77 -8.99 2.85
C ALA A 249 -13.20 -9.91 1.77
N ALA A 250 -13.93 -10.10 0.65
CA ALA A 250 -13.47 -10.88 -0.49
C ALA A 250 -12.14 -10.33 -1.04
N GLU A 251 -12.04 -9.01 -1.22
CA GLU A 251 -10.83 -8.34 -1.68
C GLU A 251 -9.63 -8.57 -0.74
N LYS A 252 -9.86 -8.50 0.58
CA LYS A 252 -8.81 -8.75 1.59
C LYS A 252 -8.32 -10.19 1.56
N VAL A 253 -9.21 -11.16 1.42
CA VAL A 253 -8.85 -12.58 1.28
C VAL A 253 -7.95 -12.77 0.05
N VAL A 254 -8.38 -12.29 -1.12
CA VAL A 254 -7.65 -12.43 -2.38
C VAL A 254 -6.29 -11.72 -2.33
N LYS A 255 -6.24 -10.47 -1.84
CA LYS A 255 -4.99 -9.71 -1.63
C LYS A 255 -4.06 -10.41 -0.63
N GLY A 256 -4.60 -11.08 0.38
CA GLY A 256 -3.83 -11.89 1.30
C GLY A 256 -3.06 -13.00 0.58
N PHE A 257 -3.73 -13.80 -0.24
CA PHE A 257 -3.07 -14.85 -1.04
C PHE A 257 -2.10 -14.27 -2.08
N GLN A 258 -2.46 -13.17 -2.74
CA GLN A 258 -1.56 -12.48 -3.66
C GLN A 258 -0.27 -12.02 -2.96
N SER A 259 -0.36 -11.53 -1.73
CA SER A 259 0.81 -11.06 -0.98
C SER A 259 1.80 -12.17 -0.57
N ILE A 260 1.38 -13.43 -0.59
CA ILE A 260 2.27 -14.59 -0.40
C ILE A 260 3.12 -14.82 -1.65
N ILE A 261 2.57 -14.59 -2.84
CA ILE A 261 3.21 -14.88 -4.13
C ILE A 261 4.11 -13.71 -4.57
N SER A 262 3.67 -12.48 -4.36
CA SER A 262 4.33 -11.26 -4.86
C SER A 262 5.82 -11.14 -4.50
N PRO A 263 6.31 -11.53 -3.30
CA PRO A 263 7.74 -11.47 -3.00
C PRO A 263 8.59 -12.39 -3.91
N ALA A 264 8.07 -13.55 -4.31
CA ALA A 264 8.77 -14.44 -5.24
C ALA A 264 8.91 -13.80 -6.62
N ALA A 265 7.85 -13.16 -7.12
CA ALA A 265 7.89 -12.41 -8.38
C ALA A 265 8.87 -11.23 -8.32
N GLN A 266 8.87 -10.48 -7.19
CA GLN A 266 9.77 -9.34 -6.98
C GLN A 266 11.25 -9.76 -6.94
N ALA A 267 11.57 -10.92 -6.36
CA ALA A 267 12.93 -11.44 -6.30
C ALA A 267 13.50 -11.78 -7.69
N LEU A 268 12.64 -12.10 -8.67
CA LEU A 268 13.06 -12.38 -10.04
C LEU A 268 13.52 -11.13 -10.78
N PHE A 269 13.05 -9.94 -10.43
CA PHE A 269 13.37 -8.70 -11.14
C PHE A 269 14.88 -8.40 -11.22
N PRO A 270 15.64 -8.29 -10.09
CA PRO A 270 17.06 -8.00 -10.14
C PRO A 270 17.87 -9.13 -10.78
N HIS A 271 17.46 -10.40 -10.56
CA HIS A 271 18.13 -11.56 -11.15
C HIS A 271 18.06 -11.57 -12.68
N LEU A 272 16.87 -11.27 -13.23
CA LEU A 272 16.68 -11.22 -14.68
C LEU A 272 17.25 -9.94 -15.31
N SER A 273 17.20 -8.82 -14.60
CA SER A 273 17.82 -7.57 -15.06
C SER A 273 19.30 -7.74 -15.37
N LEU A 274 20.04 -8.44 -14.51
CA LEU A 274 21.45 -8.73 -14.74
C LEU A 274 21.66 -9.69 -15.94
N ARG A 275 20.79 -10.68 -16.12
CA ARG A 275 20.91 -11.67 -17.21
C ARG A 275 20.52 -11.12 -18.57
N PHE A 276 19.66 -10.13 -18.63
CA PHE A 276 19.20 -9.52 -19.89
C PHE A 276 20.20 -8.52 -20.48
N LYS A 277 21.12 -7.99 -19.67
CA LYS A 277 21.99 -6.86 -20.02
C LYS A 277 22.82 -7.04 -21.31
N ASN A 278 23.22 -8.27 -21.63
CA ASN A 278 24.13 -8.54 -22.74
C ASN A 278 23.56 -9.57 -23.75
N LYS A 279 22.24 -9.74 -23.80
CA LYS A 279 21.58 -10.72 -24.66
C LYS A 279 20.69 -10.04 -25.68
N SER A 280 20.48 -10.72 -26.81
CA SER A 280 19.52 -10.29 -27.82
C SER A 280 18.08 -10.34 -27.29
N LEU A 281 17.17 -9.62 -27.94
CA LEU A 281 15.75 -9.65 -27.60
C LEU A 281 15.20 -11.08 -27.63
N HIS A 282 15.55 -11.86 -28.61
CA HIS A 282 15.10 -13.25 -28.77
C HIS A 282 15.57 -14.14 -27.60
N GLU A 283 16.82 -14.03 -27.18
CA GLU A 283 17.37 -14.76 -26.02
C GLU A 283 16.72 -14.35 -24.73
N ASN A 284 16.43 -13.04 -24.56
CA ASN A 284 15.75 -12.50 -23.38
C ASN A 284 14.31 -13.02 -23.27
N VAL A 285 13.58 -13.07 -24.41
CA VAL A 285 12.23 -13.63 -24.47
C VAL A 285 12.24 -15.13 -24.17
N ALA A 286 13.21 -15.88 -24.72
CA ALA A 286 13.35 -17.30 -24.44
C ALA A 286 13.65 -17.58 -22.96
N LEU A 287 14.54 -16.78 -22.35
CA LEU A 287 14.84 -16.87 -20.91
C LEU A 287 13.61 -16.49 -20.04
N LEU A 288 12.89 -15.43 -20.43
CA LEU A 288 11.66 -15.05 -19.73
C LEU A 288 10.62 -16.16 -19.78
N LYS A 289 10.37 -16.76 -20.95
CA LYS A 289 9.44 -17.90 -21.11
C LYS A 289 9.82 -19.08 -20.23
N LYS A 290 11.12 -19.41 -20.15
CA LYS A 290 11.64 -20.53 -19.34
C LYS A 290 11.35 -20.33 -17.84
N ILE A 291 11.28 -19.08 -17.36
CA ILE A 291 10.99 -18.76 -15.96
C ILE A 291 9.49 -18.51 -15.77
N ALA A 292 8.86 -17.83 -16.73
CA ALA A 292 7.44 -17.49 -16.66
C ALA A 292 6.55 -18.73 -16.65
N LEU A 293 6.87 -19.76 -17.43
CA LEU A 293 6.04 -20.95 -17.51
C LEU A 293 5.90 -21.68 -16.15
N PRO A 294 7.00 -22.11 -15.48
CA PRO A 294 6.86 -22.75 -14.16
C PRO A 294 6.26 -21.82 -13.11
N PHE A 295 6.59 -20.53 -13.12
CA PHE A 295 5.97 -19.56 -12.23
C PHE A 295 4.46 -19.46 -12.46
N SER A 296 4.01 -19.35 -13.72
CA SER A 296 2.58 -19.31 -14.05
C SER A 296 1.85 -20.58 -13.65
N VAL A 297 2.49 -21.76 -13.76
CA VAL A 297 1.92 -23.03 -13.28
C VAL A 297 1.68 -22.97 -11.76
N VAL A 298 2.67 -22.51 -10.97
CA VAL A 298 2.51 -22.37 -9.52
C VAL A 298 1.40 -21.39 -9.18
N VAL A 299 1.37 -20.22 -9.84
CA VAL A 299 0.31 -19.22 -9.63
C VAL A 299 -1.07 -19.80 -9.99
N THR A 300 -1.16 -20.55 -11.09
CA THR A 300 -2.41 -21.22 -11.51
C THR A 300 -2.88 -22.24 -10.47
N ILE A 301 -1.97 -23.04 -9.91
CA ILE A 301 -2.29 -24.02 -8.86
C ILE A 301 -2.84 -23.29 -7.62
N ILE A 302 -2.18 -22.22 -7.18
CA ILE A 302 -2.64 -21.42 -6.02
C ILE A 302 -4.00 -20.77 -6.33
N THR A 303 -4.18 -20.23 -7.52
CA THR A 303 -5.46 -19.64 -7.95
C THR A 303 -6.56 -20.69 -7.96
N ALA A 304 -6.30 -21.87 -8.52
CA ALA A 304 -7.25 -22.98 -8.53
C ALA A 304 -7.57 -23.47 -7.11
N PHE A 305 -6.56 -23.55 -6.24
CA PHE A 305 -6.76 -23.87 -4.83
C PHE A 305 -7.71 -22.86 -4.15
N VAL A 306 -7.46 -21.56 -4.28
CA VAL A 306 -8.32 -20.53 -3.68
C VAL A 306 -9.72 -20.55 -4.29
N TYR A 307 -9.85 -20.80 -5.59
CA TYR A 307 -11.16 -20.91 -6.27
C TYR A 307 -11.99 -22.10 -5.77
N ILE A 308 -11.37 -23.29 -5.69
CA ILE A 308 -12.05 -24.53 -5.26
C ILE A 308 -12.42 -24.45 -3.79
N PHE A 309 -11.49 -24.02 -2.95
CA PHE A 309 -11.66 -23.93 -1.50
C PHE A 309 -12.21 -22.56 -1.03
N ALA A 310 -12.73 -21.73 -1.95
CA ALA A 310 -13.30 -20.43 -1.60
C ALA A 310 -14.35 -20.50 -0.47
N PRO A 311 -15.27 -21.49 -0.43
CA PRO A 311 -16.23 -21.59 0.68
C PRO A 311 -15.54 -21.80 2.02
N GLN A 312 -14.60 -22.76 2.11
CA GLN A 312 -13.88 -23.08 3.34
C GLN A 312 -12.97 -21.94 3.80
N ILE A 313 -12.27 -21.30 2.83
CA ILE A 313 -11.42 -20.14 3.09
C ILE A 313 -12.25 -18.98 3.62
N THR A 314 -13.39 -18.71 3.01
CA THR A 314 -14.29 -17.62 3.44
C THR A 314 -14.87 -17.91 4.83
N ASP A 315 -15.31 -19.12 5.10
CA ASP A 315 -15.83 -19.51 6.42
C ASP A 315 -14.78 -19.37 7.50
N ILE A 316 -13.57 -19.87 7.25
CA ILE A 316 -12.44 -19.77 8.21
C ILE A 316 -12.01 -18.31 8.44
N LEU A 317 -11.86 -17.51 7.37
CA LEU A 317 -11.32 -16.17 7.45
C LEU A 317 -12.36 -15.08 7.72
N CYS A 318 -13.61 -15.27 7.29
CA CYS A 318 -14.63 -14.24 7.40
C CYS A 318 -15.78 -14.63 8.33
N GLY A 319 -16.09 -15.93 8.44
CA GLY A 319 -17.23 -16.45 9.20
C GLY A 319 -18.52 -16.53 8.40
N GLU A 320 -19.57 -17.11 9.02
CA GLU A 320 -20.85 -17.45 8.36
C GLU A 320 -21.57 -16.24 7.74
N GLY A 321 -21.47 -15.05 8.33
CA GLY A 321 -22.09 -13.82 7.82
C GLY A 321 -21.53 -13.33 6.48
N TYR A 322 -20.47 -13.95 5.94
CA TYR A 322 -19.82 -13.55 4.69
C TYR A 322 -20.01 -14.57 3.55
N THR A 323 -21.00 -15.45 3.63
CA THR A 323 -21.27 -16.47 2.60
C THR A 323 -21.45 -15.84 1.20
N ASP A 324 -22.07 -14.66 1.11
CA ASP A 324 -22.26 -13.94 -0.14
C ASP A 324 -20.94 -13.38 -0.73
N SER A 325 -19.84 -13.41 0.00
CA SER A 325 -18.53 -13.07 -0.55
C SER A 325 -17.88 -14.23 -1.34
N ILE A 326 -18.36 -15.46 -1.22
CA ILE A 326 -17.80 -16.64 -1.91
C ILE A 326 -17.75 -16.47 -3.43
N PRO A 327 -18.84 -16.07 -4.12
CA PRO A 327 -18.80 -15.81 -5.56
C PRO A 327 -17.78 -14.72 -5.93
N LEU A 328 -17.69 -13.66 -5.10
CA LEU A 328 -16.72 -12.58 -5.30
C LEU A 328 -15.27 -13.07 -5.14
N VAL A 329 -14.99 -13.86 -4.10
CA VAL A 329 -13.67 -14.48 -3.92
C VAL A 329 -13.30 -15.28 -5.15
N ARG A 330 -14.22 -16.15 -5.66
CA ARG A 330 -14.00 -16.95 -6.86
C ARG A 330 -13.66 -16.09 -8.10
N ILE A 331 -14.45 -15.06 -8.37
CA ILE A 331 -14.19 -14.16 -9.51
C ILE A 331 -12.86 -13.42 -9.32
N MET A 332 -12.61 -12.91 -8.11
CA MET A 332 -11.41 -12.15 -7.79
C MET A 332 -10.13 -13.01 -7.78
N THR A 333 -10.21 -14.35 -7.75
CA THR A 333 -9.01 -15.19 -7.92
C THR A 333 -8.30 -14.93 -9.24
N LEU A 334 -9.02 -14.47 -10.27
CA LEU A 334 -8.42 -14.03 -11.54
C LEU A 334 -7.44 -12.87 -11.36
N VAL A 335 -7.62 -12.04 -10.32
CA VAL A 335 -6.68 -10.97 -9.99
C VAL A 335 -5.33 -11.55 -9.51
N ILE A 336 -5.35 -12.69 -8.79
CA ILE A 336 -4.12 -13.40 -8.41
C ILE A 336 -3.41 -13.86 -9.69
N LEU A 337 -4.13 -14.58 -10.55
CA LEU A 337 -3.57 -15.17 -11.77
C LEU A 337 -2.99 -14.09 -12.70
N PHE A 338 -3.85 -13.18 -13.14
CA PHE A 338 -3.45 -12.17 -14.12
C PHE A 338 -2.55 -11.08 -13.52
N GLY A 339 -2.70 -10.75 -12.23
CA GLY A 339 -1.87 -9.77 -11.54
C GLY A 339 -0.41 -10.22 -11.45
N GLU A 340 -0.16 -11.45 -11.03
CA GLU A 340 1.20 -11.99 -10.91
C GLU A 340 1.84 -12.29 -12.27
N ILE A 341 1.08 -12.79 -13.25
CA ILE A 341 1.56 -12.96 -14.62
C ILE A 341 1.89 -11.60 -15.25
N ASN A 342 1.02 -10.59 -15.06
CA ASN A 342 1.28 -9.24 -15.55
C ASN A 342 2.53 -8.63 -14.89
N TYR A 343 2.74 -8.85 -13.59
CA TYR A 343 3.96 -8.41 -12.92
C TYR A 343 5.21 -9.03 -13.57
N LEU A 344 5.19 -10.33 -13.79
CA LEU A 344 6.32 -11.05 -14.37
C LEU A 344 6.59 -10.65 -15.84
N VAL A 345 5.55 -10.59 -16.67
CA VAL A 345 5.69 -10.24 -18.09
C VAL A 345 5.90 -8.73 -18.28
N GLY A 346 5.10 -7.92 -17.59
CA GLY A 346 5.10 -6.47 -17.72
C GLY A 346 6.31 -5.82 -17.03
N ILE A 347 6.42 -6.02 -15.70
CA ILE A 347 7.47 -5.33 -14.92
C ILE A 347 8.81 -6.05 -15.10
N VAL A 348 8.86 -7.37 -14.87
CA VAL A 348 10.12 -8.12 -14.94
C VAL A 348 10.58 -8.30 -16.41
N GLY A 349 9.64 -8.52 -17.34
CA GLY A 349 9.95 -8.71 -18.76
C GLY A 349 10.13 -7.38 -19.49
N LEU A 350 9.03 -6.67 -19.79
CA LEU A 350 9.04 -5.49 -20.67
C LEU A 350 9.94 -4.37 -20.17
N ILE A 351 9.93 -4.04 -18.87
CA ILE A 351 10.76 -2.95 -18.34
C ILE A 351 12.24 -3.27 -18.49
N ASN A 352 12.66 -4.50 -18.19
CA ASN A 352 14.06 -4.93 -18.35
C ASN A 352 14.51 -5.04 -19.81
N MET A 353 13.57 -5.18 -20.76
CA MET A 353 13.82 -5.18 -22.21
C MET A 353 13.62 -3.79 -22.86
N ASN A 354 13.65 -2.69 -22.07
CA ASN A 354 13.41 -1.32 -22.52
C ASN A 354 12.01 -1.07 -23.13
N GLY A 355 11.03 -1.89 -22.77
CA GLY A 355 9.64 -1.77 -23.20
C GLY A 355 8.74 -0.88 -22.33
N GLN A 356 9.31 0.07 -21.56
CA GLN A 356 8.56 0.90 -20.60
C GLN A 356 7.38 1.64 -21.24
N ARG A 357 7.53 2.12 -22.49
CA ARG A 357 6.46 2.84 -23.22
C ARG A 357 5.26 1.94 -23.50
N TYR A 358 5.51 0.68 -23.87
CA TYR A 358 4.43 -0.30 -24.13
C TYR A 358 3.71 -0.66 -22.84
N PHE A 359 4.47 -0.94 -21.77
CA PHE A 359 3.90 -1.20 -20.44
C PHE A 359 3.04 -0.05 -19.96
N PHE A 360 3.54 1.19 -20.01
CA PHE A 360 2.79 2.39 -19.60
C PHE A 360 1.49 2.56 -20.40
N ARG A 361 1.54 2.42 -21.74
CA ARG A 361 0.34 2.52 -22.59
C ARG A 361 -0.71 1.47 -22.22
N SER A 362 -0.30 0.21 -22.01
CA SER A 362 -1.21 -0.86 -21.62
C SER A 362 -1.88 -0.57 -20.28
N VAL A 363 -1.11 -0.13 -19.28
CA VAL A 363 -1.64 0.22 -17.95
C VAL A 363 -2.61 1.40 -18.03
N MET A 364 -2.31 2.43 -18.82
CA MET A 364 -3.20 3.59 -19.01
C MET A 364 -4.52 3.22 -19.70
N ILE A 365 -4.46 2.40 -20.75
CA ILE A 365 -5.66 1.93 -21.44
C ILE A 365 -6.55 1.14 -20.47
N VAL A 366 -6.00 0.17 -19.77
CA VAL A 366 -6.74 -0.63 -18.79
C VAL A 366 -7.28 0.26 -17.66
N GLY A 367 -6.48 1.23 -17.16
CA GLY A 367 -6.91 2.16 -16.13
C GLY A 367 -8.12 3.00 -16.53
N VAL A 368 -8.16 3.49 -17.75
CA VAL A 368 -9.32 4.25 -18.27
C VAL A 368 -10.56 3.35 -18.40
N PHE A 369 -10.41 2.16 -19.00
CA PHE A 369 -11.53 1.22 -19.14
C PHE A 369 -12.06 0.65 -17.82
N SER A 370 -11.28 0.62 -16.76
CA SER A 370 -11.73 0.11 -15.46
C SER A 370 -12.57 1.09 -14.65
N VAL A 371 -12.57 2.38 -15.03
CA VAL A 371 -13.35 3.44 -14.35
C VAL A 371 -14.65 3.75 -15.11
N LEU A 372 -14.73 3.36 -16.41
CA LEU A 372 -15.94 3.44 -17.23
C LEU A 372 -16.85 2.22 -16.97
#